data_31b8407c742122e8e0d3050a7c251b5a
#
_entry.id   31b8407c742122e8e0d3050a7c251b5a
#
_cell.length_a   1.000
_cell.length_b   1.000
_cell.length_c   1.000
_cell.angle_alpha   90.00
_cell.angle_beta   90.00
_cell.angle_gamma   90.00
#
_symmetry.space_group_name_H-M   'P 1'
#
loop_
_entity.id
_entity.type
_entity.pdbx_description
1 polymer ?
#
loop_
_entity_poly.entity_id
_entity_poly.type
_entity_poly.pdbx_seq_one_letter_code
_entity_poly.pdbx_strand_id
1 'polypeptide(L)'
;NIDQLRELADRNLNFRRQEISIAKTIVDEAVEHFKTVYMERQVELALSSLPEEVKKVKEKITSEVFRHKLDLFNAEQKEVIDEILTYMESKCIGIPMKLAKKTIKF
;
A
#
# COMPACT_ATOMS: atom_id res chain seq x y z
N ASN A 1 11.02 -55.88 24.36
CA ASN A 1 11.48 -55.26 25.59
C ASN A 1 10.76 -53.92 25.80
N ILE A 2 10.25 -53.71 26.99
CA ILE A 2 9.51 -52.48 27.35
C ILE A 2 10.38 -51.24 27.18
N ASP A 3 11.66 -51.30 27.51
CA ASP A 3 12.59 -50.19 27.39
C ASP A 3 12.82 -49.76 25.93
N GLN A 4 12.91 -50.75 25.04
CA GLN A 4 13.03 -50.47 23.60
C GLN A 4 11.78 -49.84 23.03
N LEU A 5 10.62 -50.29 23.48
CA LEU A 5 9.32 -49.71 23.09
C LEU A 5 9.19 -48.26 23.57
N ARG A 6 9.65 -47.97 24.79
CA ARG A 6 9.67 -46.60 25.31
C ARG A 6 10.56 -45.67 24.51
N GLU A 7 11.78 -46.14 24.20
CA GLU A 7 12.72 -45.39 23.35
C GLU A 7 12.12 -45.08 21.99
N LEU A 8 11.48 -46.05 21.37
CA LEU A 8 10.83 -45.86 20.09
C LEU A 8 9.67 -44.86 20.16
N ALA A 9 8.85 -44.97 21.21
CA ALA A 9 7.76 -44.03 21.45
C ALA A 9 8.27 -42.59 21.68
N ASP A 10 9.35 -42.45 22.45
CA ASP A 10 9.97 -41.12 22.72
C ASP A 10 10.53 -40.51 21.44
N ARG A 11 11.22 -41.31 20.60
CA ARG A 11 11.71 -40.84 19.31
C ARG A 11 10.61 -40.39 18.39
N ASN A 12 9.53 -41.16 18.31
CA ASN A 12 8.37 -40.83 17.50
C ASN A 12 7.70 -39.53 18.00
N LEU A 13 7.59 -39.36 19.31
CA LEU A 13 7.01 -38.16 19.88
C LEU A 13 7.87 -36.93 19.59
N ASN A 14 9.20 -37.04 19.74
CA ASN A 14 10.11 -35.96 19.42
C ASN A 14 10.07 -35.60 17.92
N PHE A 15 9.99 -36.58 17.07
CA PHE A 15 9.87 -36.37 15.60
C PHE A 15 8.58 -35.62 15.27
N ARG A 16 7.46 -36.01 15.89
CA ARG A 16 6.17 -35.33 15.69
C ARG A 16 6.19 -33.89 16.22
N ARG A 17 6.87 -33.64 17.34
CA ARG A 17 7.03 -32.29 17.90
C ARG A 17 7.84 -31.40 16.93
N GLN A 18 8.87 -31.94 16.32
CA GLN A 18 9.67 -31.22 15.32
C GLN A 18 8.83 -30.89 14.06
N GLU A 19 8.03 -31.85 13.59
CA GLU A 19 7.12 -31.63 12.45
C GLU A 19 6.10 -30.56 12.76
N ILE A 20 5.51 -30.58 13.95
CA ILE A 20 4.54 -29.55 14.39
C ILE A 20 5.21 -28.17 14.45
N SER A 21 6.44 -28.10 14.97
CA SER A 21 7.18 -26.85 15.03
C SER A 21 7.47 -26.29 13.62
N ILE A 22 7.87 -27.14 12.68
CA ILE A 22 8.08 -26.73 11.28
C ILE A 22 6.77 -26.28 10.64
N ALA A 23 5.71 -27.03 10.83
CA ALA A 23 4.37 -26.68 10.31
C ALA A 23 3.89 -25.35 10.87
N LYS A 24 4.10 -25.11 12.17
CA LYS A 24 3.76 -23.83 12.81
C LYS A 24 4.54 -22.67 12.19
N THR A 25 5.84 -22.83 11.96
CA THR A 25 6.67 -21.82 11.31
C THR A 25 6.14 -21.50 9.91
N ILE A 26 5.81 -22.51 9.12
CA ILE A 26 5.25 -22.33 7.77
C ILE A 26 3.92 -21.56 7.82
N VAL A 27 3.05 -21.91 8.76
CA VAL A 27 1.75 -21.23 8.94
C VAL A 27 1.96 -19.79 9.38
N ASP A 28 2.86 -19.55 10.35
CA ASP A 28 3.15 -18.19 10.84
C ASP A 28 3.71 -17.30 9.72
N GLU A 29 4.62 -17.83 8.91
CA GLU A 29 5.15 -17.11 7.74
C GLU A 29 4.07 -16.81 6.70
N ALA A 30 3.20 -17.78 6.44
CA ALA A 30 2.08 -17.61 5.51
C ALA A 30 1.09 -16.55 6.01
N VAL A 31 0.80 -16.53 7.30
CA VAL A 31 -0.07 -15.52 7.93
C VAL A 31 0.54 -14.13 7.82
N GLU A 32 1.84 -13.98 8.11
CA GLU A 32 2.52 -12.69 7.97
C GLU A 32 2.54 -12.20 6.51
N HIS A 33 2.80 -13.10 5.57
CA HIS A 33 2.74 -12.78 4.15
C HIS A 33 1.33 -12.33 3.74
N PHE A 34 0.30 -13.05 4.18
CA PHE A 34 -1.08 -12.69 3.92
C PHE A 34 -1.43 -11.31 4.48
N LYS A 35 -1.02 -11.01 5.73
CA LYS A 35 -1.23 -9.70 6.34
C LYS A 35 -0.61 -8.58 5.51
N THR A 36 0.62 -8.77 5.05
CA THR A 36 1.32 -7.79 4.21
C THR A 36 0.57 -7.54 2.90
N VAL A 37 0.20 -8.60 2.19
CA VAL A 37 -0.56 -8.52 0.94
C VAL A 37 -1.93 -7.86 1.16
N TYR A 38 -2.60 -8.23 2.24
CA TYR A 38 -3.89 -7.64 2.60
C TYR A 38 -3.78 -6.13 2.86
N MET A 39 -2.77 -5.70 3.63
CA MET A 39 -2.53 -4.29 3.91
C MET A 39 -2.18 -3.51 2.64
N GLU A 40 -1.34 -4.06 1.77
CA GLU A 40 -1.02 -3.47 0.47
C GLU A 40 -2.29 -3.25 -0.35
N ARG A 41 -3.15 -4.26 -0.40
CA ARG A 41 -4.40 -4.17 -1.13
C ARG A 41 -5.35 -3.12 -0.55
N GLN A 42 -5.45 -3.02 0.77
CA GLN A 42 -6.28 -2.01 1.43
C GLN A 42 -5.77 -0.59 1.12
N VAL A 43 -4.46 -0.39 1.14
CA VAL A 43 -3.86 0.90 0.78
C VAL A 43 -4.10 1.24 -0.69
N GLU A 44 -3.92 0.29 -1.61
CA GLU A 44 -4.22 0.48 -3.03
C GLU A 44 -5.68 0.88 -3.25
N LEU A 45 -6.61 0.21 -2.59
CA LEU A 45 -8.02 0.53 -2.66
C LEU A 45 -8.34 1.92 -2.10
N ALA A 46 -7.74 2.27 -0.96
CA ALA A 46 -7.93 3.58 -0.34
C ALA A 46 -7.38 4.71 -1.24
N LEU A 47 -6.26 4.46 -1.93
CA LEU A 47 -5.65 5.45 -2.82
C LEU A 47 -6.18 5.41 -4.25
N SER A 48 -7.05 4.47 -4.60
CA SER A 48 -7.57 4.32 -5.96
C SER A 48 -8.38 5.51 -6.44
N SER A 49 -9.06 6.22 -5.53
CA SER A 49 -9.84 7.41 -5.83
C SER A 49 -9.03 8.71 -5.83
N LEU A 50 -7.78 8.67 -5.35
CA LEU A 50 -6.94 9.86 -5.20
C LEU A 50 -6.71 10.63 -6.52
N PRO A 51 -6.36 9.98 -7.64
CA PRO A 51 -6.18 10.68 -8.90
C PRO A 51 -7.41 11.46 -9.34
N GLU A 52 -8.59 10.87 -9.22
CA GLU A 52 -9.86 11.52 -9.58
C GLU A 52 -10.18 12.71 -8.68
N GLU A 53 -9.96 12.55 -7.37
CA GLU A 53 -10.21 13.63 -6.40
C GLU A 53 -9.27 14.81 -6.63
N VAL A 54 -7.98 14.55 -6.87
CA VAL A 54 -7.00 15.60 -7.19
C VAL A 54 -7.36 16.32 -8.49
N LYS A 55 -7.77 15.58 -9.50
CA LYS A 55 -8.23 16.15 -10.77
C LYS A 55 -9.44 17.04 -10.60
N LYS A 56 -10.41 16.63 -9.79
CA LYS A 56 -11.58 17.44 -9.45
C LYS A 56 -11.19 18.75 -8.80
N VAL A 57 -10.26 18.72 -7.85
CA VAL A 57 -9.75 19.94 -7.20
C VAL A 57 -9.10 20.87 -8.23
N LYS A 58 -8.28 20.35 -9.13
CA LYS A 58 -7.64 21.11 -10.20
C LYS A 58 -8.68 21.78 -11.10
N GLU A 59 -9.68 21.04 -11.55
CA GLU A 59 -10.75 21.56 -12.39
C GLU A 59 -11.55 22.65 -11.66
N LYS A 60 -11.83 22.46 -10.37
CA LYS A 60 -12.55 23.43 -9.55
C LYS A 60 -11.76 24.74 -9.39
N ILE A 61 -10.44 24.68 -9.27
CA ILE A 61 -9.59 25.87 -9.21
C ILE A 61 -9.77 26.73 -10.45
N THR A 62 -9.76 26.12 -11.63
CA THR A 62 -9.82 26.85 -12.90
C THR A 62 -11.24 27.27 -13.30
N SER A 63 -12.26 26.46 -12.97
CA SER A 63 -13.62 26.69 -13.43
C SER A 63 -14.53 27.45 -12.43
N GLU A 64 -14.20 27.40 -11.13
CA GLU A 64 -15.04 27.98 -10.09
C GLU A 64 -14.30 28.97 -9.18
N VAL A 65 -13.32 28.48 -8.39
CA VAL A 65 -12.74 29.26 -7.30
C VAL A 65 -11.95 30.47 -7.78
N PHE A 66 -11.13 30.31 -8.81
CA PHE A 66 -10.27 31.36 -9.34
C PHE A 66 -10.62 31.80 -10.76
N ARG A 67 -11.80 31.43 -11.24
CA ARG A 67 -12.23 31.73 -12.60
C ARG A 67 -12.10 33.20 -12.97
N HIS A 68 -12.62 34.08 -12.14
CA HIS A 68 -12.57 35.52 -12.40
C HIS A 68 -11.16 36.10 -12.35
N LYS A 69 -10.32 35.58 -11.44
CA LYS A 69 -8.94 36.01 -11.33
C LYS A 69 -8.11 35.53 -12.51
N LEU A 70 -8.38 34.32 -13.01
CA LEU A 70 -7.67 33.74 -14.17
C LEU A 70 -8.03 34.49 -15.48
N ASP A 71 -9.22 35.05 -15.59
CA ASP A 71 -9.62 35.84 -16.74
C ASP A 71 -8.80 37.12 -16.90
N LEU A 72 -8.12 37.58 -15.84
CA LEU A 72 -7.19 38.73 -15.88
C LEU A 72 -5.85 38.41 -16.54
N PHE A 73 -5.52 37.13 -16.70
CA PHE A 73 -4.25 36.69 -17.28
C PHE A 73 -4.35 36.49 -18.80
N ASN A 74 -3.22 36.71 -19.50
CA ASN A 74 -3.13 36.43 -20.91
C ASN A 74 -2.94 34.90 -21.16
N ALA A 75 -2.91 34.50 -22.44
CA ALA A 75 -2.79 33.09 -22.80
C ALA A 75 -1.49 32.46 -22.30
N GLU A 76 -0.36 33.16 -22.38
CA GLU A 76 0.96 32.67 -21.90
C GLU A 76 0.95 32.44 -20.39
N GLN A 77 0.38 33.38 -19.63
CA GLN A 77 0.26 33.27 -18.18
C GLN A 77 -0.65 32.11 -17.76
N LYS A 78 -1.76 31.91 -18.45
CA LYS A 78 -2.68 30.79 -18.22
C LYS A 78 -1.97 29.46 -18.47
N GLU A 79 -1.13 29.39 -19.48
CA GLU A 79 -0.34 28.19 -19.81
C GLU A 79 0.62 27.84 -18.67
N VAL A 80 1.34 28.85 -18.14
CA VAL A 80 2.24 28.65 -16.98
C VAL A 80 1.49 28.19 -15.76
N ILE A 81 0.31 28.75 -15.47
CA ILE A 81 -0.54 28.32 -14.37
C ILE A 81 -0.98 26.86 -14.56
N ASP A 82 -1.37 26.48 -15.75
CA ASP A 82 -1.75 25.10 -16.05
C ASP A 82 -0.57 24.13 -15.84
N GLU A 83 0.63 24.51 -16.24
CA GLU A 83 1.84 23.72 -15.99
C GLU A 83 2.10 23.54 -14.49
N ILE A 84 1.96 24.63 -13.70
CA ILE A 84 2.12 24.57 -12.25
C ILE A 84 1.09 23.63 -11.63
N LEU A 85 -0.17 23.75 -12.01
CA LEU A 85 -1.26 22.91 -11.51
C LEU A 85 -1.06 21.45 -11.90
N THR A 86 -0.60 21.18 -13.12
CA THR A 86 -0.32 19.82 -13.57
C THR A 86 0.84 19.20 -12.80
N TYR A 87 1.87 19.96 -12.48
CA TYR A 87 2.98 19.51 -11.64
C TYR A 87 2.50 19.20 -10.23
N MET A 88 1.71 20.08 -9.63
CA MET A 88 1.12 19.85 -8.31
C MET A 88 0.22 18.63 -8.28
N GLU A 89 -0.61 18.45 -9.29
CA GLU A 89 -1.46 17.25 -9.44
C GLU A 89 -0.62 15.98 -9.41
N SER A 90 0.44 15.93 -10.21
CA SER A 90 1.35 14.79 -10.26
C SER A 90 1.98 14.48 -8.89
N LYS A 91 2.41 15.50 -8.16
CA LYS A 91 3.02 15.34 -6.84
C LYS A 91 1.99 14.98 -5.77
N CYS A 92 0.81 15.54 -5.80
CA CYS A 92 -0.28 15.21 -4.88
C CYS A 92 -0.75 13.75 -5.03
N ILE A 93 -0.59 13.17 -6.19
CA ILE A 93 -0.87 11.74 -6.44
C ILE A 93 0.35 10.89 -6.08
N GLY A 94 1.53 11.26 -6.56
CA GLY A 94 2.75 10.46 -6.45
C GLY A 94 3.30 10.36 -5.03
N ILE A 95 3.32 11.45 -4.27
CA ILE A 95 3.88 11.48 -2.92
C ILE A 95 3.13 10.56 -1.96
N PRO A 96 1.79 10.65 -1.82
CA PRO A 96 1.05 9.73 -0.94
C PRO A 96 1.25 8.25 -1.31
N MET A 97 1.27 7.93 -2.61
CA MET A 97 1.50 6.56 -3.07
C MET A 97 2.87 6.04 -2.68
N LYS A 98 3.92 6.85 -2.84
CA LYS A 98 5.28 6.48 -2.43
C LYS A 98 5.40 6.29 -0.92
N LEU A 99 4.81 7.19 -0.14
CA LEU A 99 4.82 7.10 1.32
C LEU A 99 4.08 5.87 1.81
N ALA A 100 2.94 5.55 1.22
CA ALA A 100 2.18 4.35 1.56
C ALA A 100 2.98 3.08 1.28
N LYS A 101 3.65 2.99 0.15
CA LYS A 101 4.51 1.84 -0.20
C LYS A 101 5.68 1.68 0.77
N LYS A 102 6.30 2.78 1.21
CA LYS A 102 7.38 2.73 2.20
C LYS A 102 6.90 2.27 3.57
N THR A 103 5.70 2.65 3.97
CA THR A 103 5.11 2.28 5.26
C THR A 103 4.78 0.79 5.32
N ILE A 104 4.41 0.17 4.20
CA ILE A 104 4.04 -1.25 4.12
C ILE A 104 5.26 -2.14 4.00
N LYS A 105 6.34 -1.66 3.37
CA LYS A 105 7.59 -2.42 3.22
C LYS A 105 8.42 -2.30 4.48
N PHE A 106 8.43 -3.34 5.26
CA PHE A 106 9.35 -3.52 6.36
C PHE A 106 10.61 -4.24 5.90
#